data_6ac56668cbbae50ff76505e8e6aa8902
#
_entry.id   6ac56668cbbae50ff76505e8e6aa8902
#
_cell.length_a   1.000
_cell.length_b   1.000
_cell.length_c   1.000
_cell.angle_alpha   90.00
_cell.angle_beta   90.00
_cell.angle_gamma   90.00
#
_symmetry.space_group_name_H-M   'P 1'
#
loop_
_entity.id
_entity.type
_entity.pdbx_description
1 polymer ?
#
loop_
_entity_poly.entity_id
_entity_poly.type
_entity_poly.pdbx_seq_one_letter_code
_entity_poly.pdbx_strand_id
1 'polypeptide(L)'
;MTPTYAPSLLDKLLGDADEAQRGVLARYSIERIKASVARDIEHLLNTHASFTPEELAAYPHAARSLATLGLVDISSLSMASDRDRKTISDSIRHALMRQDARLREVEVAVREDRSATAKLSFSIRAKLMLHPHTEPVAFDAVLHPGSQRYEVGAA
;
A
#
# COMPACT_ATOMS: atom_id res chain seq x y z
N MET A 1 24.48 6.02 16.43
CA MET A 1 23.19 5.51 16.97
C MET A 1 22.22 5.41 15.80
N THR A 2 21.73 4.21 15.50
CA THR A 2 20.71 4.02 14.45
C THR A 2 19.40 4.65 14.94
N PRO A 3 18.72 5.50 14.15
CA PRO A 3 17.44 6.05 14.53
C PRO A 3 16.40 4.94 14.72
N THR A 4 15.60 5.05 15.75
CA THR A 4 14.55 4.07 16.08
C THR A 4 13.21 4.76 16.18
N TYR A 5 12.16 4.10 15.69
CA TYR A 5 10.83 4.67 15.48
C TYR A 5 9.76 3.93 16.30
N ALA A 6 8.66 4.60 16.57
CA ALA A 6 7.51 3.96 17.21
C ALA A 6 6.78 3.04 16.20
N PRO A 7 6.39 1.81 16.64
CA PRO A 7 5.57 0.92 15.81
C PRO A 7 4.18 1.51 15.54
N SER A 8 3.53 1.06 14.46
CA SER A 8 2.14 1.42 14.17
C SER A 8 1.19 0.89 15.26
N LEU A 9 -0.04 1.41 15.31
CA LEU A 9 -1.05 0.87 16.22
C LEU A 9 -1.35 -0.61 15.92
N LEU A 10 -1.40 -0.97 14.64
CA LEU A 10 -1.65 -2.34 14.22
C LEU A 10 -0.50 -3.27 14.62
N ASP A 11 0.75 -2.85 14.45
CA ASP A 11 1.92 -3.61 14.91
C ASP A 11 1.88 -3.85 16.43
N LYS A 12 1.39 -2.87 17.20
CA LYS A 12 1.24 -3.01 18.66
C LYS A 12 0.13 -3.99 19.04
N LEU A 13 -0.90 -4.10 18.23
CA LEU A 13 -2.05 -4.99 18.48
C LEU A 13 -1.78 -6.43 18.01
N LEU A 14 -1.04 -6.59 16.90
CA LEU A 14 -0.74 -7.88 16.28
C LEU A 14 0.64 -8.43 16.67
N GLY A 15 1.43 -7.65 17.42
CA GLY A 15 2.79 -8.03 17.84
C GLY A 15 2.80 -9.34 18.64
N ASP A 16 3.86 -10.14 18.47
CA ASP A 16 4.08 -11.36 19.22
C ASP A 16 4.13 -11.12 20.75
N ALA A 17 3.75 -12.12 21.54
CA ALA A 17 3.70 -12.03 22.99
C ALA A 17 5.02 -11.54 23.65
N ASP A 18 6.16 -11.86 23.03
CA ASP A 18 7.49 -11.37 23.45
C ASP A 18 7.66 -9.85 23.21
N GLU A 19 6.96 -9.29 22.22
CA GLU A 19 6.96 -7.84 21.94
C GLU A 19 5.97 -7.11 22.85
N ALA A 20 4.86 -7.73 23.21
CA ALA A 20 3.90 -7.19 24.18
C ALA A 20 4.56 -6.99 25.56
N GLN A 21 5.51 -7.84 25.94
CA GLN A 21 6.27 -7.69 27.18
C GLN A 21 7.28 -6.52 27.15
N ARG A 22 7.74 -6.10 25.96
CA ARG A 22 8.61 -4.92 25.80
C ARG A 22 7.83 -3.59 25.86
N GLY A 23 6.51 -3.67 25.87
CA GLY A 23 5.59 -2.57 26.16
C GLY A 23 5.59 -1.45 25.11
N VAL A 24 4.98 -0.34 25.50
CA VAL A 24 4.79 0.90 24.71
C VAL A 24 6.12 1.53 24.25
N LEU A 25 7.26 1.07 24.76
CA LEU A 25 8.61 1.57 24.46
C LEU A 25 9.34 0.79 23.35
N ALA A 26 8.70 -0.21 22.72
CA ALA A 26 9.30 -0.91 21.61
C ALA A 26 9.64 0.09 20.48
N ARG A 27 10.90 0.05 20.04
CA ARG A 27 11.39 0.91 18.97
C ARG A 27 11.85 0.05 17.81
N TYR A 28 11.39 0.39 16.60
CA TYR A 28 11.68 -0.33 15.40
C TYR A 28 12.82 0.31 14.61
N SER A 29 13.64 -0.52 13.97
CA SER A 29 14.57 -0.06 12.94
C SER A 29 13.77 0.41 11.70
N ILE A 30 14.44 1.16 10.84
CA ILE A 30 13.82 1.64 9.59
C ILE A 30 13.40 0.48 8.69
N GLU A 31 14.19 -0.61 8.64
CA GLU A 31 13.87 -1.79 7.84
C GLU A 31 12.59 -2.47 8.33
N ARG A 32 12.42 -2.54 9.64
CA ARG A 32 11.20 -3.11 10.24
C ARG A 32 9.98 -2.23 9.97
N ILE A 33 10.13 -0.92 10.00
CA ILE A 33 9.05 0.00 9.61
C ILE A 33 8.72 -0.15 8.13
N LYS A 34 9.72 -0.23 7.24
CA LYS A 34 9.49 -0.47 5.80
C LYS A 34 8.74 -1.78 5.57
N ALA A 35 9.13 -2.85 6.26
CA ALA A 35 8.42 -4.13 6.17
C ALA A 35 6.97 -4.06 6.69
N SER A 36 6.73 -3.33 7.78
CA SER A 36 5.38 -3.08 8.28
C SER A 36 4.54 -2.30 7.27
N VAL A 37 5.09 -1.24 6.68
CA VAL A 37 4.40 -0.45 5.65
C VAL A 37 4.13 -1.28 4.40
N ALA A 38 5.06 -2.13 3.95
CA ALA A 38 4.85 -3.03 2.82
C ALA A 38 3.65 -3.96 3.05
N ARG A 39 3.55 -4.55 4.25
CA ARG A 39 2.42 -5.39 4.65
C ARG A 39 1.09 -4.60 4.69
N ASP A 40 1.11 -3.37 5.21
CA ASP A 40 -0.08 -2.52 5.24
C ASP A 40 -0.54 -2.16 3.82
N ILE A 41 0.40 -1.86 2.91
CA ILE A 41 0.13 -1.64 1.48
C ILE A 41 -0.47 -2.91 0.85
N GLU A 42 0.11 -4.08 1.11
CA GLU A 42 -0.39 -5.35 0.59
C GLU A 42 -1.84 -5.60 1.03
N HIS A 43 -2.15 -5.40 2.30
CA HIS A 43 -3.51 -5.54 2.81
C HIS A 43 -4.46 -4.55 2.14
N LEU A 44 -4.03 -3.31 1.96
CA LEU A 44 -4.82 -2.27 1.30
C LEU A 44 -5.12 -2.63 -0.16
N LEU A 45 -4.11 -3.06 -0.92
CA LEU A 45 -4.26 -3.43 -2.33
C LEU A 45 -5.11 -4.70 -2.52
N ASN A 46 -5.14 -5.58 -1.52
CA ASN A 46 -5.96 -6.79 -1.52
C ASN A 46 -7.36 -6.58 -0.91
N THR A 47 -7.69 -5.35 -0.53
CA THR A 47 -9.03 -4.97 -0.06
C THR A 47 -9.81 -4.34 -1.20
N HIS A 48 -11.06 -4.77 -1.44
CA HIS A 48 -11.92 -4.19 -2.44
C HIS A 48 -12.79 -3.09 -1.83
N ALA A 49 -12.79 -1.91 -2.45
CA ALA A 49 -13.68 -0.83 -2.06
C ALA A 49 -15.13 -1.22 -2.35
N SER A 50 -16.01 -1.02 -1.37
CA SER A 50 -17.43 -1.36 -1.51
C SER A 50 -18.19 -0.39 -2.40
N PHE A 51 -17.66 0.82 -2.58
CA PHE A 51 -18.29 1.88 -3.37
C PHE A 51 -17.25 2.60 -4.22
N THR A 52 -17.68 3.03 -5.40
CA THR A 52 -16.87 3.89 -6.26
C THR A 52 -16.96 5.36 -5.81
N PRO A 53 -15.98 6.21 -6.17
CA PRO A 53 -16.06 7.64 -5.90
C PRO A 53 -17.31 8.31 -6.47
N GLU A 54 -17.78 7.84 -7.63
CA GLU A 54 -18.97 8.36 -8.31
C GLU A 54 -20.25 8.06 -7.53
N GLU A 55 -20.38 6.85 -6.98
CA GLU A 55 -21.53 6.46 -6.15
C GLU A 55 -21.61 7.28 -4.85
N LEU A 56 -20.46 7.72 -4.34
CA LEU A 56 -20.37 8.51 -3.12
C LEU A 56 -20.24 10.01 -3.37
N ALA A 57 -20.35 10.49 -4.61
CA ALA A 57 -20.20 11.91 -4.93
C ALA A 57 -21.16 12.82 -4.14
N ALA A 58 -22.40 12.35 -3.89
CA ALA A 58 -23.40 13.08 -3.10
C ALA A 58 -23.16 12.98 -1.56
N TYR A 59 -22.21 12.16 -1.10
CA TYR A 59 -22.00 11.86 0.31
C TYR A 59 -20.53 12.08 0.72
N PRO A 60 -20.05 13.33 0.86
CA PRO A 60 -18.65 13.66 1.05
C PRO A 60 -18.03 13.07 2.32
N HIS A 61 -18.82 12.83 3.37
CA HIS A 61 -18.35 12.19 4.59
C HIS A 61 -18.19 10.67 4.39
N ALA A 62 -19.11 10.01 3.69
CA ALA A 62 -18.99 8.59 3.33
C ALA A 62 -17.80 8.34 2.40
N ALA A 63 -17.55 9.25 1.46
CA ALA A 63 -16.38 9.20 0.57
C ALA A 63 -15.02 9.29 1.29
N ARG A 64 -15.00 9.75 2.56
CA ARG A 64 -13.81 9.80 3.42
C ARG A 64 -13.80 8.75 4.52
N SER A 65 -14.74 7.82 4.48
CA SER A 65 -14.89 6.76 5.48
C SER A 65 -14.25 5.45 5.00
N LEU A 66 -14.34 4.42 5.84
CA LEU A 66 -13.92 3.05 5.50
C LEU A 66 -14.73 2.43 4.33
N ALA A 67 -15.85 3.03 3.94
CA ALA A 67 -16.64 2.57 2.79
C ALA A 67 -15.86 2.61 1.46
N THR A 68 -14.81 3.43 1.40
CA THR A 68 -13.91 3.56 0.22
C THR A 68 -12.54 2.93 0.44
N LEU A 69 -12.38 2.11 1.50
CA LEU A 69 -11.10 1.45 1.78
C LEU A 69 -10.81 0.39 0.72
N GLY A 70 -9.60 0.41 0.16
CA GLY A 70 -9.13 -0.56 -0.82
C GLY A 70 -9.09 -0.02 -2.26
N LEU A 71 -8.93 -0.94 -3.19
CA LEU A 71 -8.95 -0.68 -4.63
C LEU A 71 -10.37 -0.83 -5.19
N VAL A 72 -10.67 -0.05 -6.21
CA VAL A 72 -11.83 -0.28 -7.07
C VAL A 72 -11.60 -1.59 -7.84
N ASP A 73 -12.68 -2.30 -8.15
CA ASP A 73 -12.61 -3.56 -8.91
C ASP A 73 -11.94 -3.34 -10.28
N ILE A 74 -10.86 -4.08 -10.50
CA ILE A 74 -10.06 -4.06 -11.73
C ILE A 74 -10.30 -5.30 -12.60
N SER A 75 -11.23 -6.17 -12.25
CA SER A 75 -11.47 -7.46 -12.93
C SER A 75 -11.83 -7.32 -14.40
N SER A 76 -12.41 -6.18 -14.80
CA SER A 76 -12.75 -5.86 -16.18
C SER A 76 -11.60 -5.29 -17.02
N LEU A 77 -10.45 -4.99 -16.39
CA LEU A 77 -9.31 -4.36 -17.05
C LEU A 77 -8.38 -5.43 -17.65
N SER A 78 -7.86 -5.14 -18.85
CA SER A 78 -6.92 -6.01 -19.55
C SER A 78 -5.47 -5.65 -19.20
N MET A 79 -4.73 -6.61 -18.64
CA MET A 79 -3.31 -6.42 -18.35
C MET A 79 -2.44 -6.27 -19.62
N ALA A 80 -2.96 -6.63 -20.81
CA ALA A 80 -2.28 -6.45 -22.08
C ALA A 80 -2.43 -5.02 -22.65
N SER A 81 -3.38 -4.24 -22.12
CA SER A 81 -3.65 -2.86 -22.56
C SER A 81 -2.82 -1.87 -21.76
N ASP A 82 -2.05 -1.01 -22.45
CA ASP A 82 -1.28 0.07 -21.80
C ASP A 82 -2.17 1.06 -21.07
N ARG A 83 -3.35 1.34 -21.65
CA ARG A 83 -4.35 2.21 -21.03
C ARG A 83 -4.86 1.63 -19.71
N ASP A 84 -5.16 0.34 -19.69
CA ASP A 84 -5.69 -0.33 -18.51
C ASP A 84 -4.62 -0.47 -17.43
N ARG A 85 -3.37 -0.79 -17.82
CA ARG A 85 -2.21 -0.78 -16.90
C ARG A 85 -2.03 0.58 -16.25
N LYS A 86 -2.18 1.66 -17.00
CA LYS A 86 -2.13 3.01 -16.45
C LYS A 86 -3.29 3.26 -15.47
N THR A 87 -4.50 2.82 -15.82
CA THR A 87 -5.67 2.94 -14.94
C THR A 87 -5.46 2.22 -13.61
N ILE A 88 -4.88 1.01 -13.65
CA ILE A 88 -4.53 0.24 -12.44
C ILE A 88 -3.48 1.01 -11.61
N SER A 89 -2.43 1.50 -12.24
CA SER A 89 -1.37 2.28 -11.58
C SER A 89 -1.92 3.54 -10.90
N ASP A 90 -2.78 4.28 -11.58
CA ASP A 90 -3.44 5.48 -11.03
C ASP A 90 -4.38 5.11 -9.87
N SER A 91 -5.10 3.99 -9.95
CA SER A 91 -5.95 3.49 -8.87
C SER A 91 -5.14 3.15 -7.61
N ILE A 92 -4.02 2.44 -7.76
CA ILE A 92 -3.08 2.14 -6.67
C ILE A 92 -2.59 3.45 -6.03
N ARG A 93 -2.12 4.40 -6.84
CA ARG A 93 -1.63 5.68 -6.36
C ARG A 93 -2.70 6.44 -5.55
N HIS A 94 -3.91 6.52 -6.06
CA HIS A 94 -5.02 7.20 -5.38
C HIS A 94 -5.40 6.52 -4.07
N ALA A 95 -5.44 5.19 -4.04
CA ALA A 95 -5.74 4.42 -2.82
C ALA A 95 -4.69 4.69 -1.73
N LEU A 96 -3.40 4.63 -2.08
CA LEU A 96 -2.30 4.89 -1.15
C LEU A 96 -2.32 6.32 -0.62
N MET A 97 -2.45 7.32 -1.51
CA MET A 97 -2.47 8.74 -1.10
C MET A 97 -3.66 9.08 -0.21
N ARG A 98 -4.80 8.41 -0.40
CA ARG A 98 -6.02 8.67 0.37
C ARG A 98 -6.03 7.97 1.72
N GLN A 99 -5.47 6.77 1.79
CA GLN A 99 -5.69 5.88 2.92
C GLN A 99 -4.48 5.71 3.83
N ASP A 100 -3.27 5.95 3.36
CA ASP A 100 -2.08 5.94 4.20
C ASP A 100 -1.51 7.35 4.37
N ALA A 101 -1.84 7.99 5.50
CA ALA A 101 -1.38 9.33 5.81
C ALA A 101 0.15 9.43 6.03
N ARG A 102 0.83 8.29 6.22
CA ARG A 102 2.29 8.25 6.39
C ARG A 102 3.03 8.41 5.06
N LEU A 103 2.37 8.06 3.94
CA LEU A 103 2.95 8.14 2.61
C LEU A 103 2.65 9.48 1.95
N ARG A 104 3.68 10.13 1.41
CA ARG A 104 3.60 11.37 0.67
C ARG A 104 4.31 11.23 -0.66
N GLU A 105 3.93 12.06 -1.63
CA GLU A 105 4.55 12.08 -2.96
C GLU A 105 4.61 10.69 -3.58
N VAL A 106 3.48 9.98 -3.55
CA VAL A 106 3.39 8.60 -4.05
C VAL A 106 3.42 8.61 -5.58
N GLU A 107 4.37 7.89 -6.12
CA GLU A 107 4.51 7.59 -7.56
C GLU A 107 4.39 6.10 -7.78
N VAL A 108 3.60 5.70 -8.76
CA VAL A 108 3.41 4.30 -9.13
C VAL A 108 3.71 4.15 -10.61
N ALA A 109 4.68 3.31 -10.94
CA ALA A 109 5.07 3.02 -12.30
C ALA A 109 4.89 1.52 -12.60
N VAL A 110 4.35 1.21 -13.78
CA VAL A 110 4.31 -0.16 -14.27
C VAL A 110 5.72 -0.60 -14.62
N ARG A 111 6.15 -1.77 -14.16
CA ARG A 111 7.39 -2.41 -14.58
C ARG A 111 7.06 -3.47 -15.63
N GLU A 112 7.67 -3.33 -16.79
CA GLU A 112 7.61 -4.36 -17.83
C GLU A 112 8.49 -5.54 -17.40
N ASP A 113 7.88 -6.59 -16.91
CA ASP A 113 8.59 -7.85 -16.73
C ASP A 113 8.53 -8.64 -18.04
N ARG A 114 9.67 -8.76 -18.71
CA ARG A 114 9.83 -9.55 -19.95
C ARG A 114 9.88 -11.05 -19.69
N SER A 115 9.65 -11.50 -18.48
CA SER A 115 9.57 -12.91 -18.16
C SER A 115 8.30 -13.54 -18.73
N ALA A 116 8.38 -14.80 -19.13
CA ALA A 116 7.29 -15.56 -19.75
C ALA A 116 6.06 -15.79 -18.84
N THR A 117 6.10 -15.32 -17.60
CA THR A 117 4.97 -15.34 -16.67
C THR A 117 4.19 -14.05 -16.78
N ALA A 118 2.91 -14.16 -17.08
CA ALA A 118 1.98 -13.03 -17.25
C ALA A 118 1.69 -12.27 -15.92
N LYS A 119 2.76 -11.88 -15.19
CA LYS A 119 2.64 -11.08 -13.96
C LYS A 119 2.77 -9.61 -14.30
N LEU A 120 1.96 -8.79 -13.66
CA LEU A 120 2.04 -7.34 -13.78
C LEU A 120 2.71 -6.79 -12.52
N SER A 121 3.86 -6.13 -12.71
CA SER A 121 4.66 -5.59 -11.62
C SER A 121 4.58 -4.07 -11.60
N PHE A 122 4.51 -3.51 -10.40
CA PHE A 122 4.50 -2.06 -10.17
C PHE A 122 5.64 -1.70 -9.23
N SER A 123 6.32 -0.59 -9.52
CA SER A 123 7.23 0.07 -8.59
C SER A 123 6.51 1.23 -7.93
N ILE A 124 6.43 1.20 -6.62
CA ILE A 124 5.82 2.24 -5.78
C ILE A 124 6.94 3.01 -5.10
N ARG A 125 7.04 4.30 -5.36
CA ARG A 125 7.99 5.20 -4.69
C ARG A 125 7.22 6.21 -3.88
N ALA A 126 7.70 6.51 -2.67
CA ALA A 126 7.03 7.46 -1.80
C ALA A 126 8.02 8.07 -0.79
N LYS A 127 7.58 9.11 -0.09
CA LYS A 127 8.22 9.63 1.12
C LYS A 127 7.44 9.14 2.33
N LEU A 128 8.09 8.36 3.19
CA LEU A 128 7.53 7.89 4.44
C LEU A 128 7.77 8.93 5.54
N MET A 129 6.69 9.43 6.12
CA MET A 129 6.72 10.42 7.20
C MET A 129 7.01 9.72 8.53
N LEU A 130 8.24 9.85 9.00
CA LEU A 130 8.71 9.36 10.29
C LEU A 130 9.13 10.56 11.14
N HIS A 131 8.19 11.07 11.94
CA HIS A 131 8.45 12.29 12.70
C HIS A 131 9.69 12.17 13.59
N PRO A 132 10.66 13.11 13.56
CA PRO A 132 10.67 14.38 12.80
C PRO A 132 11.24 14.28 11.37
N HIS A 133 11.60 13.10 10.91
CA HIS A 133 12.27 12.88 9.62
C HIS A 133 11.32 12.37 8.54
N THR A 134 11.76 12.49 7.32
CA THR A 134 11.11 11.91 6.14
C THR A 134 12.10 10.99 5.45
N GLU A 135 11.69 9.77 5.14
CA GLU A 135 12.55 8.76 4.53
C GLU A 135 12.04 8.39 3.15
N PRO A 136 12.86 8.43 2.10
CA PRO A 136 12.49 7.89 0.81
C PRO A 136 12.35 6.37 0.89
N VAL A 137 11.25 5.85 0.36
CA VAL A 137 10.94 4.43 0.37
C VAL A 137 10.53 3.97 -1.03
N ALA A 138 10.84 2.72 -1.33
CA ALA A 138 10.38 2.06 -2.53
C ALA A 138 9.82 0.68 -2.18
N PHE A 139 8.77 0.29 -2.88
CA PHE A 139 8.14 -1.02 -2.75
C PHE A 139 7.89 -1.59 -4.15
N ASP A 140 8.05 -2.89 -4.28
CA ASP A 140 7.66 -3.63 -5.48
C ASP A 140 6.35 -4.36 -5.19
N ALA A 141 5.33 -4.11 -6.01
CA ALA A 141 4.04 -4.78 -5.94
C ALA A 141 3.85 -5.65 -7.18
N VAL A 142 3.51 -6.91 -6.98
CA VAL A 142 3.28 -7.88 -8.07
C VAL A 142 1.82 -8.32 -8.02
N LEU A 143 1.10 -8.10 -9.11
CA LEU A 143 -0.25 -8.61 -9.29
C LEU A 143 -0.20 -10.00 -9.93
N HIS A 144 -0.79 -10.98 -9.27
CA HIS A 144 -0.95 -12.35 -9.75
C HIS A 144 -2.29 -12.49 -10.48
N PRO A 145 -2.30 -12.67 -11.82
CA PRO A 145 -3.55 -12.65 -12.58
C PRO A 145 -4.54 -13.74 -12.19
N GLY A 146 -4.04 -14.93 -11.84
CA GLY A 146 -4.89 -16.07 -11.50
C GLY A 146 -5.65 -15.94 -10.18
N SER A 147 -5.05 -15.28 -9.19
CA SER A 147 -5.66 -15.04 -7.88
C SER A 147 -6.17 -13.62 -7.70
N GLN A 148 -5.83 -12.71 -8.63
CA GLN A 148 -6.06 -11.26 -8.53
C GLN A 148 -5.51 -10.63 -7.22
N ARG A 149 -4.46 -11.23 -6.67
CA ARG A 149 -3.84 -10.76 -5.44
C ARG A 149 -2.53 -10.04 -5.71
N TYR A 150 -2.32 -9.01 -4.92
CA TYR A 150 -1.06 -8.28 -4.86
C TYR A 150 -0.16 -8.90 -3.78
N GLU A 151 1.11 -9.00 -4.11
CA GLU A 151 2.19 -9.30 -3.17
C GLU A 151 3.12 -8.08 -3.15
N VAL A 152 3.46 -7.58 -1.96
CA VAL A 152 4.22 -6.34 -1.81
C VAL A 152 5.46 -6.59 -0.97
N GLY A 153 6.62 -6.20 -1.51
CA GLY A 153 7.90 -6.23 -0.83
C GLY A 153 8.56 -4.86 -0.77
N ALA A 154 9.41 -4.65 0.24
CA ALA A 154 10.31 -3.50 0.25
C ALA A 154 11.39 -3.70 -0.83
N ALA A 155 11.59 -2.68 -1.68
CA ALA A 155 12.60 -2.67 -2.75
C ALA A 155 13.95 -2.17 -2.24
#